data_586930dc832e010ea71c77a722f4be0f
#
_entry.id   586930dc832e010ea71c77a722f4be0f
#
_cell.length_a   1.000
_cell.length_b   1.000
_cell.length_c   1.000
_cell.angle_alpha   90.00
_cell.angle_beta   90.00
_cell.angle_gamma   90.00
#
_symmetry.space_group_name_H-M   'P 1'
#
loop_
_entity.id
_entity.type
_entity.pdbx_description
1 polymer ?
#
loop_
_entity_poly.entity_id
_entity_poly.type
_entity_poly.pdbx_seq_one_letter_code
_entity_poly.pdbx_strand_id
1 'polypeptide(L)'
;MKKLFATLALIITLTTGAFAGNENVRPEVLDAFNNQFATAQDVAWEAENNYYKVTFSYNDEILFAFYTTEGECMGITRYIVSTELPQKLKDSLKKKYADYWIADLFKVVNEEGTSYYITLQNAENKIVLESANQSNWKPFRV
;
A
#
# COMPACT_ATOMS: atom_id res chain seq x y z
N MET A 1 6.26 -4.30 -16.94
CA MET A 1 6.86 -3.70 -15.74
C MET A 1 6.26 -2.35 -15.38
N LYS A 2 6.17 -1.38 -16.29
CA LYS A 2 5.52 -0.07 -16.01
C LYS A 2 4.02 -0.14 -15.70
N LYS A 3 3.34 -1.22 -16.10
CA LYS A 3 1.89 -1.40 -15.89
C LYS A 3 1.51 -1.84 -14.46
N LEU A 4 2.42 -2.42 -13.71
CA LEU A 4 2.20 -2.84 -12.32
C LEU A 4 2.11 -1.64 -11.37
N PHE A 5 2.86 -0.58 -11.63
CA PHE A 5 2.82 0.64 -10.82
C PHE A 5 1.49 1.39 -10.91
N ALA A 6 0.89 1.41 -12.09
CA ALA A 6 -0.39 2.08 -12.27
C ALA A 6 -1.52 1.42 -11.48
N THR A 7 -1.41 0.11 -11.24
CA THR A 7 -2.44 -0.65 -10.50
C THR A 7 -2.28 -0.45 -9.00
N LEU A 8 -1.04 -0.35 -8.52
CA LEU A 8 -0.77 -0.09 -7.10
C LEU A 8 -1.18 1.33 -6.69
N ALA A 9 -1.13 2.26 -7.62
CA ALA A 9 -1.51 3.65 -7.42
C ALA A 9 -3.00 3.85 -7.10
N LEU A 10 -3.85 2.96 -7.62
CA LEU A 10 -5.29 3.01 -7.40
C LEU A 10 -5.68 2.65 -5.96
N ILE A 11 -4.75 2.08 -5.22
CA ILE A 11 -4.93 1.59 -3.86
C ILE A 11 -5.07 2.73 -2.84
N ILE A 12 -4.61 3.93 -3.20
CA ILE A 12 -4.65 5.11 -2.33
C ILE A 12 -6.06 5.71 -2.23
N THR A 13 -6.95 5.38 -3.16
CA THR A 13 -8.33 5.76 -3.03
C THR A 13 -9.04 4.76 -2.13
N LEU A 14 -9.29 5.15 -0.89
CA LEU A 14 -10.16 4.45 0.05
C LEU A 14 -11.58 4.37 -0.54
N THR A 15 -11.78 3.49 -1.51
CA THR A 15 -13.12 3.07 -1.83
C THR A 15 -13.54 2.08 -0.75
N THR A 16 -14.61 2.40 -0.07
CA THR A 16 -15.30 1.44 0.81
C THR A 16 -15.79 0.29 -0.07
N GLY A 17 -14.89 -0.64 -0.40
CA GLY A 17 -15.23 -1.84 -1.12
C GLY A 17 -16.11 -2.74 -0.26
N ALA A 18 -17.11 -3.33 -0.87
CA ALA A 18 -17.92 -4.34 -0.20
C ALA A 18 -17.01 -5.52 0.21
N PHE A 19 -17.02 -5.87 1.48
CA PHE A 19 -16.32 -7.06 1.96
C PHE A 19 -16.88 -8.29 1.27
N ALA A 20 -16.13 -8.85 0.32
CA ALA A 20 -16.44 -10.14 -0.24
C ALA A 20 -15.87 -11.24 0.66
N GLY A 21 -16.70 -12.19 1.08
CA GLY A 21 -16.20 -13.39 1.74
C GLY A 21 -15.29 -14.19 0.80
N ASN A 22 -14.58 -15.18 1.34
CA ASN A 22 -13.67 -16.06 0.58
C ASN A 22 -14.32 -16.73 -0.65
N GLU A 23 -15.64 -16.80 -0.69
CA GLU A 23 -16.42 -17.43 -1.76
C GLU A 23 -16.22 -16.82 -3.14
N ASN A 24 -15.84 -15.53 -3.17
CA ASN A 24 -15.63 -14.80 -4.43
C ASN A 24 -14.15 -14.70 -4.83
N VAL A 25 -13.26 -15.35 -4.10
CA VAL A 25 -11.82 -15.35 -4.38
C VAL A 25 -11.43 -16.64 -5.05
N ARG A 26 -10.68 -16.55 -6.13
CA ARG A 26 -10.21 -17.73 -6.87
C ARG A 26 -9.31 -18.61 -6.00
N PRO A 27 -9.41 -19.95 -6.13
CA PRO A 27 -8.56 -20.88 -5.37
C PRO A 27 -7.07 -20.62 -5.50
N GLU A 28 -6.59 -20.23 -6.67
CA GLU A 28 -5.17 -19.92 -6.94
C GLU A 28 -4.68 -18.77 -6.09
N VAL A 29 -5.53 -17.77 -5.89
CA VAL A 29 -5.23 -16.58 -5.06
C VAL A 29 -5.23 -16.96 -3.58
N LEU A 30 -6.21 -17.72 -3.13
CA LEU A 30 -6.27 -18.23 -1.75
C LEU A 30 -5.05 -19.09 -1.41
N ASP A 31 -4.65 -19.97 -2.31
CA ASP A 31 -3.48 -20.84 -2.13
C ASP A 31 -2.20 -20.02 -2.05
N ALA A 32 -2.03 -19.04 -2.94
CA ALA A 32 -0.86 -18.15 -2.94
C ALA A 32 -0.76 -17.38 -1.61
N PHE A 33 -1.87 -16.83 -1.13
CA PHE A 33 -1.92 -16.13 0.15
C PHE A 33 -1.61 -17.06 1.33
N ASN A 34 -2.25 -18.22 1.39
CA ASN A 34 -2.05 -19.18 2.48
C ASN A 34 -0.62 -19.73 2.53
N ASN A 35 0.02 -19.90 1.39
CA ASN A 35 1.42 -20.30 1.32
C ASN A 35 2.37 -19.21 1.80
N GLN A 36 2.05 -17.95 1.49
CA GLN A 36 2.89 -16.81 1.86
C GLN A 36 2.69 -16.39 3.32
N PHE A 37 1.45 -16.44 3.80
CA PHE A 37 1.06 -15.98 5.14
C PHE A 37 0.29 -17.05 5.91
N ALA A 38 0.95 -18.17 6.18
CA ALA A 38 0.30 -19.34 6.81
C ALA A 38 -0.28 -19.05 8.20
N THR A 39 0.23 -18.05 8.92
CA THR A 39 -0.22 -17.69 10.28
C THR A 39 -1.06 -16.42 10.31
N ALA A 40 -1.53 -15.94 9.16
CA ALA A 40 -2.39 -14.76 9.08
C ALA A 40 -3.70 -14.95 9.84
N GLN A 41 -4.13 -13.90 10.55
CA GLN A 41 -5.38 -13.87 11.30
C GLN A 41 -6.26 -12.71 10.81
N ASP A 42 -7.53 -12.74 11.16
CA ASP A 42 -8.49 -11.68 10.85
C ASP A 42 -8.51 -11.32 9.36
N VAL A 43 -8.51 -12.36 8.52
CA VAL A 43 -8.39 -12.22 7.06
C VAL A 43 -9.68 -11.73 6.44
N ALA A 44 -9.62 -10.61 5.71
CA ALA A 44 -10.75 -10.05 4.99
C ALA A 44 -10.36 -9.78 3.53
N TRP A 45 -11.17 -10.30 2.60
CA TRP A 45 -10.95 -10.18 1.16
C TRP A 45 -11.87 -9.14 0.52
N GLU A 46 -11.32 -8.38 -0.42
CA GLU A 46 -12.04 -7.47 -1.30
C GLU A 46 -11.72 -7.83 -2.74
N ALA A 47 -12.75 -8.14 -3.53
CA ALA A 47 -12.60 -8.43 -4.95
C ALA A 47 -12.80 -7.17 -5.77
N GLU A 48 -11.81 -6.79 -6.55
CA GLU A 48 -11.87 -5.70 -7.50
C GLU A 48 -11.89 -6.25 -8.95
N ASN A 49 -12.05 -5.37 -9.92
CA ASN A 49 -12.20 -5.82 -11.31
C ASN A 49 -11.01 -6.62 -11.83
N ASN A 50 -9.79 -6.23 -11.46
CA ASN A 50 -8.56 -6.81 -12.00
C ASN A 50 -7.61 -7.37 -10.95
N TYR A 51 -7.97 -7.28 -9.66
CA TYR A 51 -7.12 -7.73 -8.58
C TYR A 51 -7.94 -8.05 -7.34
N TYR A 52 -7.30 -8.71 -6.39
CA TYR A 52 -7.84 -8.95 -5.05
C TYR A 52 -6.98 -8.23 -4.02
N LYS A 53 -7.65 -7.61 -3.06
CA LYS A 53 -7.02 -7.03 -1.87
C LYS A 53 -7.37 -7.89 -0.67
N VAL A 54 -6.40 -8.21 0.15
CA VAL A 54 -6.61 -8.90 1.41
C VAL A 54 -6.04 -8.08 2.56
N THR A 55 -6.85 -7.89 3.59
CA THR A 55 -6.44 -7.26 4.85
C THR A 55 -6.33 -8.35 5.90
N PHE A 56 -5.26 -8.37 6.66
CA PHE A 56 -5.01 -9.41 7.65
C PHE A 56 -4.05 -8.94 8.73
N SER A 57 -4.07 -9.63 9.86
CA SER A 57 -3.11 -9.44 10.95
C SER A 57 -2.00 -10.47 10.82
N TYR A 58 -0.75 -10.02 10.88
CA TYR A 58 0.43 -10.86 10.77
C TYR A 58 1.55 -10.30 11.64
N ASN A 59 2.05 -11.10 12.59
CA ASN A 59 3.08 -10.66 13.54
C ASN A 59 2.73 -9.36 14.27
N ASP A 60 1.49 -9.26 14.75
CA ASP A 60 0.95 -8.10 15.47
C ASP A 60 0.85 -6.80 14.64
N GLU A 61 1.01 -6.90 13.33
CA GLU A 61 0.81 -5.79 12.40
C GLU A 61 -0.37 -6.05 11.46
N ILE A 62 -1.06 -4.99 11.07
CA ILE A 62 -2.10 -5.07 10.03
C ILE A 62 -1.45 -4.82 8.68
N LEU A 63 -1.57 -5.81 7.80
CA LEU A 63 -1.02 -5.77 6.45
C LEU A 63 -2.15 -5.80 5.42
N PHE A 64 -1.83 -5.26 4.25
CA PHE A 64 -2.66 -5.34 3.06
C PHE A 64 -1.82 -5.97 1.95
N ALA A 65 -2.30 -7.06 1.38
CA ALA A 65 -1.65 -7.68 0.24
C ALA A 65 -2.57 -7.58 -0.99
N PHE A 66 -1.95 -7.48 -2.15
CA PHE A 66 -2.64 -7.34 -3.42
C PHE A 66 -2.20 -8.46 -4.35
N TYR A 67 -3.17 -9.14 -4.93
CA TYR A 67 -2.92 -10.28 -5.82
C TYR A 67 -3.58 -10.06 -7.17
N THR A 68 -2.91 -10.49 -8.23
CA THR A 68 -3.55 -10.62 -9.54
C THR A 68 -4.63 -11.71 -9.48
N THR A 69 -5.48 -11.75 -10.48
CA THR A 69 -6.50 -12.80 -10.59
C THR A 69 -5.92 -14.20 -10.78
N GLU A 70 -4.63 -14.29 -11.13
CA GLU A 70 -3.89 -15.55 -11.30
C GLU A 70 -3.11 -15.97 -10.04
N GLY A 71 -3.13 -15.16 -8.99
CA GLY A 71 -2.48 -15.48 -7.72
C GLY A 71 -1.05 -14.95 -7.55
N GLU A 72 -0.62 -14.01 -8.40
CA GLU A 72 0.67 -13.34 -8.24
C GLU A 72 0.55 -12.19 -7.24
N CYS A 73 1.44 -12.15 -6.25
CA CYS A 73 1.49 -11.05 -5.29
C CYS A 73 2.04 -9.79 -5.96
N MET A 74 1.23 -8.75 -6.03
CA MET A 74 1.60 -7.46 -6.61
C MET A 74 2.36 -6.57 -5.64
N GLY A 75 2.14 -6.75 -4.35
CA GLY A 75 2.77 -5.98 -3.30
C GLY A 75 2.06 -6.14 -1.96
N ILE A 76 2.79 -5.78 -0.91
CA ILE A 76 2.32 -5.79 0.46
C ILE A 76 2.47 -4.38 1.00
N THR A 77 1.41 -3.85 1.61
CA THR A 77 1.40 -2.50 2.16
C THR A 77 1.07 -2.53 3.65
N ARG A 78 1.57 -1.55 4.38
CA ARG A 78 1.13 -1.26 5.73
C ARG A 78 1.21 0.24 6.02
N TYR A 79 0.37 0.71 6.90
CA TYR A 79 0.53 2.05 7.44
C TYR A 79 1.76 2.10 8.34
N ILE A 80 2.49 3.20 8.27
CA ILE A 80 3.66 3.45 9.11
C ILE A 80 3.57 4.83 9.74
N VAL A 81 4.38 5.07 10.76
CA VAL A 81 4.55 6.40 11.35
C VAL A 81 5.81 7.08 10.79
N SER A 82 5.85 8.40 10.86
CA SER A 82 6.93 9.19 10.26
C SER A 82 8.32 8.83 10.78
N THR A 83 8.41 8.32 12.02
CA THR A 83 9.68 7.89 12.61
C THR A 83 10.30 6.67 11.91
N GLU A 84 9.49 5.88 11.20
CA GLU A 84 9.95 4.72 10.44
C GLU A 84 10.51 5.08 9.06
N LEU A 85 10.34 6.31 8.61
CA LEU A 85 10.88 6.75 7.32
C LEU A 85 12.42 6.82 7.35
N PRO A 86 13.07 6.53 6.21
CA PRO A 86 14.49 6.83 6.03
C PRO A 86 14.81 8.29 6.35
N GLN A 87 15.98 8.54 6.92
CA GLN A 87 16.37 9.88 7.39
C GLN A 87 16.30 10.95 6.30
N LYS A 88 16.74 10.60 5.07
CA LYS A 88 16.69 11.54 3.93
C LYS A 88 15.27 11.99 3.60
N LEU A 89 14.31 11.09 3.70
CA LEU A 89 12.90 11.41 3.45
C LEU A 89 12.33 12.29 4.55
N LYS A 90 12.69 12.03 5.81
CA LYS A 90 12.30 12.88 6.94
C LYS A 90 12.85 14.30 6.78
N ASP A 91 14.11 14.42 6.43
CA ASP A 91 14.78 15.73 6.25
C ASP A 91 14.14 16.51 5.10
N SER A 92 13.81 15.83 4.01
CA SER A 92 13.13 16.45 2.87
C SER A 92 11.74 16.99 3.24
N LEU A 93 10.98 16.26 4.06
CA LEU A 93 9.68 16.74 4.55
C LEU A 93 9.82 18.01 5.40
N LYS A 94 10.80 18.04 6.30
CA LYS A 94 11.06 19.22 7.14
C LYS A 94 11.46 20.45 6.33
N LYS A 95 12.22 20.25 5.26
CA LYS A 95 12.72 21.36 4.43
C LYS A 95 11.69 21.92 3.48
N LYS A 96 10.92 21.03 2.82
CA LYS A 96 10.05 21.41 1.70
C LYS A 96 8.58 21.49 2.07
N TYR A 97 8.17 20.79 3.12
CA TYR A 97 6.76 20.62 3.46
C TYR A 97 6.46 20.91 4.93
N ALA A 98 7.18 21.86 5.51
CA ALA A 98 7.04 22.24 6.92
C ALA A 98 5.62 22.72 7.28
N ASP A 99 4.89 23.29 6.31
CA ASP A 99 3.53 23.83 6.48
C ASP A 99 2.43 22.75 6.34
N TYR A 100 2.82 21.51 6.07
CA TYR A 100 1.90 20.40 5.86
C TYR A 100 1.91 19.46 7.05
N TRP A 101 0.74 18.86 7.34
CA TRP A 101 0.65 17.71 8.23
C TRP A 101 0.49 16.43 7.41
N ILE A 102 0.86 15.31 8.00
CA ILE A 102 0.71 13.99 7.39
C ILE A 102 -0.72 13.51 7.58
N ALA A 103 -1.47 13.34 6.49
CA ALA A 103 -2.80 12.77 6.51
C ALA A 103 -2.76 11.24 6.41
N ASP A 104 -1.90 10.71 5.54
CA ASP A 104 -1.67 9.27 5.38
C ASP A 104 -0.19 9.00 5.10
N LEU A 105 0.30 7.87 5.58
CA LEU A 105 1.66 7.41 5.30
C LEU A 105 1.70 5.89 5.29
N PHE A 106 2.17 5.31 4.20
CA PHE A 106 2.32 3.86 4.11
C PHE A 106 3.53 3.44 3.30
N LYS A 107 3.96 2.23 3.59
CA LYS A 107 5.08 1.55 2.96
C LYS A 107 4.55 0.46 2.05
N VAL A 108 5.15 0.31 0.89
CA VAL A 108 4.85 -0.75 -0.09
C VAL A 108 6.11 -1.56 -0.32
N VAL A 109 5.99 -2.88 -0.25
CA VAL A 109 7.06 -3.83 -0.58
C VAL A 109 6.58 -4.71 -1.72
N ASN A 110 7.35 -4.76 -2.79
CA ASN A 110 7.10 -5.64 -3.93
C ASN A 110 8.45 -6.16 -4.49
N GLU A 111 8.41 -6.86 -5.63
CA GLU A 111 9.61 -7.41 -6.28
C GLU A 111 10.65 -6.34 -6.64
N GLU A 112 10.23 -5.11 -6.88
CA GLU A 112 11.12 -4.00 -7.24
C GLU A 112 11.77 -3.34 -6.03
N GLY A 113 11.32 -3.66 -4.84
CA GLY A 113 11.85 -3.15 -3.58
C GLY A 113 10.80 -2.45 -2.71
N THR A 114 11.27 -1.48 -1.93
CA THR A 114 10.47 -0.73 -0.98
C THR A 114 10.19 0.68 -1.49
N SER A 115 8.92 1.07 -1.45
CA SER A 115 8.46 2.42 -1.78
C SER A 115 7.65 2.99 -0.63
N TYR A 116 7.59 4.31 -0.56
CA TYR A 116 6.81 5.03 0.43
C TYR A 116 5.83 5.97 -0.27
N TYR A 117 4.63 6.07 0.28
CA TYR A 117 3.61 6.99 -0.19
C TYR A 117 3.11 7.82 0.98
N ILE A 118 3.06 9.12 0.79
CA ILE A 118 2.63 10.05 1.82
C ILE A 118 1.58 11.00 1.26
N THR A 119 0.50 11.18 2.00
CA THR A 119 -0.47 12.24 1.73
C THR A 119 -0.21 13.37 2.72
N LEU A 120 0.11 14.53 2.18
CA LEU A 120 0.34 15.75 2.93
C LEU A 120 -0.81 16.71 2.71
N GLN A 121 -1.23 17.37 3.77
CA GLN A 121 -2.34 18.31 3.72
C GLN A 121 -2.00 19.57 4.51
N ASN A 122 -2.50 20.71 4.03
CA ASN A 122 -2.56 21.95 4.77
C ASN A 122 -3.95 22.57 4.62
N ALA A 123 -4.15 23.80 5.07
CA ALA A 123 -5.45 24.47 5.02
C ALA A 123 -6.00 24.64 3.59
N GLU A 124 -5.11 24.68 2.58
CA GLU A 124 -5.48 25.01 1.20
C GLU A 124 -5.33 23.83 0.23
N ASN A 125 -4.37 22.93 0.50
CA ASN A 125 -3.94 21.91 -0.46
C ASN A 125 -3.82 20.52 0.16
N LYS A 126 -4.04 19.54 -0.70
CA LYS A 126 -3.74 18.13 -0.42
C LYS A 126 -2.88 17.59 -1.56
N ILE A 127 -1.72 17.02 -1.23
CA ILE A 127 -0.79 16.48 -2.20
C ILE A 127 -0.40 15.04 -1.81
N VAL A 128 -0.12 14.24 -2.83
CA VAL A 128 0.38 12.88 -2.64
C VAL A 128 1.78 12.81 -3.24
N LEU A 129 2.72 12.28 -2.46
CA LEU A 129 4.09 12.07 -2.89
C LEU A 129 4.43 10.59 -2.80
N GLU A 130 5.36 10.16 -3.66
CA GLU A 130 5.94 8.82 -3.62
C GLU A 130 7.46 8.88 -3.53
N SER A 131 8.05 7.86 -2.95
CA SER A 131 9.50 7.64 -2.99
C SER A 131 9.79 6.18 -3.30
N ALA A 132 10.31 5.92 -4.48
CA ALA A 132 10.75 4.58 -4.91
C ALA A 132 12.24 4.32 -4.62
N ASN A 133 12.99 5.35 -4.28
CA ASN A 133 14.45 5.25 -4.05
C ASN A 133 14.87 5.51 -2.60
N GLN A 134 13.91 5.72 -1.69
CA GLN A 134 14.12 5.98 -0.27
C GLN A 134 14.93 7.25 0.04
N SER A 135 15.13 8.12 -0.94
CA SER A 135 15.96 9.33 -0.82
C SER A 135 15.21 10.61 -1.17
N ASN A 136 14.31 10.55 -2.15
CA ASN A 136 13.61 11.71 -2.69
C ASN A 136 12.12 11.46 -2.78
N TRP A 137 11.36 12.50 -2.52
CA TRP A 137 9.92 12.53 -2.79
C TRP A 137 9.64 13.09 -4.18
N LYS A 138 8.69 12.49 -4.86
CA LYS A 138 8.16 12.95 -6.15
C LYS A 138 6.66 13.12 -6.06
N PRO A 139 6.06 14.10 -6.74
CA PRO A 139 4.61 14.15 -6.85
C PRO A 139 4.07 12.88 -7.48
N PHE A 140 3.07 12.30 -6.82
CA PHE A 140 2.37 11.13 -7.32
C PHE A 140 1.07 11.59 -7.98
N ARG A 141 0.91 11.25 -9.25
CA ARG A 141 -0.31 11.55 -10.02
C ARG A 141 -1.02 10.26 -10.38
N VAL A 142 -2.27 10.23 -10.04
CA VAL A 142 -3.16 9.14 -10.40
C VAL A 142 -3.58 9.27 -11.88
#